data_41e885c83c14eedb731562a347f9c8c7
#
_entry.id   41e885c83c14eedb731562a347f9c8c7
#
_cell.length_a   1.000
_cell.length_b   1.000
_cell.length_c   1.000
_cell.angle_alpha   90.00
_cell.angle_beta   90.00
_cell.angle_gamma   90.00
#
_symmetry.space_group_name_H-M   'P 1'
#
loop_
_entity.id
_entity.type
_entity.pdbx_description
1 polymer ?
#
loop_
_entity_poly.entity_id
_entity_poly.type
_entity_poly.pdbx_seq_one_letter_code
_entity_poly.pdbx_strand_id
1 'polypeptide(L)'
;CEGMLDVKVEEPSLCSIYSARIVKNVRVKPSPRWMRERLRALGVRPINNIVDITNYVMLEYGQPMHAFDLRYIEEGKIRVRLAKDGETITTLDGVDRTLTSKQLVIADAKKPVAIAGVMGGEYSGIMDDTTTIVFESACFNGASVRVTARDQGMRTDASSRHEKGLDPNNCLPALERACELVELLDAG
;
A
#
# COMPACT_ATOMS: atom_id res chain seq x y z
N CYS A 1 12.95 -9.10 9.10
CA CYS A 1 11.81 -8.29 9.59
C CYS A 1 11.41 -8.62 11.03
N GLU A 2 11.81 -9.76 11.55
CA GLU A 2 11.51 -10.13 12.94
C GLU A 2 12.07 -9.07 13.90
N GLY A 3 11.22 -8.63 14.83
CA GLY A 3 11.56 -7.60 15.81
C GLY A 3 11.36 -6.15 15.36
N MET A 4 11.19 -5.88 14.05
CA MET A 4 10.93 -4.53 13.54
C MET A 4 9.47 -4.30 13.14
N LEU A 5 8.79 -5.36 12.74
CA LEU A 5 7.42 -5.30 12.26
C LEU A 5 6.65 -6.51 12.74
N ASP A 6 5.51 -6.28 13.37
CA ASP A 6 4.59 -7.30 13.84
C ASP A 6 3.29 -7.20 13.03
N VAL A 7 3.05 -8.18 12.17
CA VAL A 7 1.92 -8.19 11.25
C VAL A 7 0.90 -9.22 11.70
N LYS A 8 -0.36 -8.80 11.83
CA LYS A 8 -1.47 -9.70 12.15
C LYS A 8 -2.68 -9.39 11.27
N VAL A 9 -3.23 -10.41 10.64
CA VAL A 9 -4.50 -10.31 9.92
C VAL A 9 -5.62 -10.75 10.86
N GLU A 10 -6.46 -9.80 11.27
CA GLU A 10 -7.58 -10.07 12.19
C GLU A 10 -8.84 -10.52 11.46
N GLU A 11 -8.93 -10.28 10.13
CA GLU A 11 -10.04 -10.68 9.28
C GLU A 11 -9.57 -11.54 8.09
N PRO A 12 -9.22 -12.82 8.31
CA PRO A 12 -8.72 -13.67 7.23
C PRO A 12 -9.70 -13.89 6.08
N SER A 13 -11.00 -13.77 6.35
CA SER A 13 -12.04 -13.88 5.31
C SER A 13 -12.00 -12.71 4.31
N LEU A 14 -11.45 -11.57 4.70
CA LEU A 14 -11.36 -10.36 3.88
C LEU A 14 -9.94 -10.11 3.35
N CYS A 15 -8.94 -10.80 3.89
CA CYS A 15 -7.55 -10.71 3.44
C CYS A 15 -6.92 -12.10 3.51
N SER A 16 -6.81 -12.76 2.37
CA SER A 16 -6.27 -14.13 2.32
C SER A 16 -4.76 -14.17 2.48
N ILE A 17 -4.06 -13.15 1.98
CA ILE A 17 -2.60 -12.98 2.12
C ILE A 17 -2.30 -11.51 2.37
N TYR A 18 -1.45 -11.25 3.36
CA TYR A 18 -0.81 -9.96 3.57
C TYR A 18 0.69 -10.17 3.65
N SER A 19 1.41 -9.66 2.66
CA SER A 19 2.87 -9.76 2.59
C SER A 19 3.48 -8.39 2.80
N ALA A 20 4.53 -8.32 3.59
CA ALA A 20 5.25 -7.08 3.85
C ALA A 20 6.76 -7.34 3.85
N ARG A 21 7.51 -6.34 3.41
CA ARG A 21 8.98 -6.36 3.47
C ARG A 21 9.51 -5.01 3.87
N ILE A 22 10.45 -5.01 4.81
CA ILE A 22 11.17 -3.82 5.24
C ILE A 22 12.38 -3.62 4.33
N VAL A 23 12.56 -2.39 3.85
CA VAL A 23 13.76 -1.97 3.12
C VAL A 23 14.41 -0.82 3.89
N LYS A 24 15.70 -0.97 4.16
CA LYS A 24 16.49 0.02 4.91
C LYS A 24 17.40 0.81 3.97
N ASN A 25 17.95 1.90 4.50
CA ASN A 25 18.88 2.77 3.81
C ASN A 25 18.30 3.32 2.49
N VAL A 26 17.01 3.58 2.51
CA VAL A 26 16.29 4.12 1.37
C VAL A 26 16.71 5.56 1.13
N ARG A 27 16.89 5.91 -0.14
CA ARG A 27 17.14 7.27 -0.60
C ARG A 27 16.05 7.66 -1.56
N VAL A 28 15.16 8.54 -1.11
CA VAL A 28 14.05 9.02 -1.93
C VAL A 28 14.56 10.07 -2.90
N LYS A 29 14.39 9.82 -4.18
CA LYS A 29 14.83 10.69 -5.28
C LYS A 29 13.93 10.46 -6.51
N PRO A 30 14.01 11.30 -7.54
CA PRO A 30 13.26 11.05 -8.78
C PRO A 30 13.66 9.70 -9.40
N SER A 31 12.69 9.02 -9.98
CA SER A 31 12.93 7.78 -10.74
C SER A 31 13.75 8.08 -12.01
N PRO A 32 14.46 7.08 -12.55
CA PRO A 32 15.16 7.27 -13.82
C PRO A 32 14.17 7.57 -14.95
N ARG A 33 14.68 8.24 -15.98
CA ARG A 33 13.86 8.69 -17.11
C ARG A 33 13.03 7.58 -17.75
N TRP A 34 13.63 6.39 -17.94
CA TRP A 34 12.94 5.28 -18.60
C TRP A 34 11.68 4.84 -17.82
N MET A 35 11.76 4.83 -16.48
CA MET A 35 10.61 4.48 -15.64
C MET A 35 9.54 5.58 -15.68
N ARG A 36 9.95 6.83 -15.58
CA ARG A 36 9.03 7.97 -15.66
C ARG A 36 8.27 8.01 -16.98
N GLU A 37 8.95 7.77 -18.09
CA GLU A 37 8.35 7.74 -19.41
C GLU A 37 7.34 6.60 -19.56
N ARG A 38 7.67 5.40 -19.07
CA ARG A 38 6.77 4.26 -19.08
C ARG A 38 5.50 4.49 -18.25
N LEU A 39 5.66 5.07 -17.07
CA LEU A 39 4.51 5.41 -16.21
C LEU A 39 3.60 6.44 -16.90
N ARG A 40 4.18 7.51 -17.45
CA ARG A 40 3.40 8.54 -18.18
C ARG A 40 2.66 7.95 -19.38
N ALA A 41 3.28 7.05 -20.11
CA ALA A 41 2.65 6.39 -21.26
C ALA A 41 1.40 5.59 -20.85
N LEU A 42 1.35 5.11 -19.60
CA LEU A 42 0.23 4.38 -19.03
C LEU A 42 -0.71 5.26 -18.19
N GLY A 43 -0.55 6.57 -18.26
CA GLY A 43 -1.41 7.52 -17.57
C GLY A 43 -1.11 7.71 -16.09
N VAL A 44 0.04 7.26 -15.61
CA VAL A 44 0.44 7.36 -14.21
C VAL A 44 1.46 8.50 -14.05
N ARG A 45 1.17 9.43 -13.15
CA ARG A 45 2.07 10.54 -12.83
C ARG A 45 3.24 10.05 -11.97
N PRO A 46 4.50 10.23 -12.40
CA PRO A 46 5.66 9.95 -11.55
C PRO A 46 5.71 10.87 -10.33
N ILE A 47 6.10 10.32 -9.18
CA ILE A 47 6.21 11.06 -7.92
C ILE A 47 7.64 11.00 -7.41
N ASN A 48 8.08 9.81 -6.96
CA ASN A 48 9.44 9.53 -6.54
C ASN A 48 9.77 8.05 -6.81
N ASN A 49 11.02 7.67 -6.64
CA ASN A 49 11.47 6.30 -6.94
C ASN A 49 10.67 5.21 -6.20
N ILE A 50 10.37 5.39 -4.93
CA ILE A 50 9.67 4.37 -4.13
C ILE A 50 8.21 4.23 -4.56
N VAL A 51 7.49 5.34 -4.64
CA VAL A 51 6.08 5.32 -5.09
C VAL A 51 5.99 4.83 -6.54
N ASP A 52 6.91 5.25 -7.39
CA ASP A 52 6.94 4.84 -8.79
C ASP A 52 7.20 3.34 -8.94
N ILE A 53 8.06 2.76 -8.09
CA ILE A 53 8.26 1.31 -8.04
C ILE A 53 6.95 0.59 -7.73
N THR A 54 6.18 1.04 -6.76
CA THR A 54 4.90 0.40 -6.43
C THR A 54 3.91 0.44 -7.59
N ASN A 55 3.82 1.57 -8.27
CA ASN A 55 2.96 1.72 -9.44
C ASN A 55 3.46 0.91 -10.63
N TYR A 56 4.78 0.89 -10.84
CA TYR A 56 5.39 0.11 -11.93
C TYR A 56 5.12 -1.39 -11.77
N VAL A 57 5.29 -1.93 -10.55
CA VAL A 57 5.00 -3.34 -10.27
C VAL A 57 3.52 -3.64 -10.42
N MET A 58 2.64 -2.75 -9.98
CA MET A 58 1.20 -2.91 -10.19
C MET A 58 0.86 -3.04 -11.69
N LEU A 59 1.46 -2.21 -12.53
CA LEU A 59 1.22 -2.24 -13.98
C LEU A 59 1.84 -3.47 -14.64
N GLU A 60 3.02 -3.90 -14.18
CA GLU A 60 3.74 -5.05 -14.74
C GLU A 60 3.13 -6.39 -14.32
N TYR A 61 2.75 -6.52 -13.04
CA TYR A 61 2.27 -7.78 -12.45
C TYR A 61 0.76 -7.81 -12.24
N GLY A 62 0.06 -6.68 -12.37
CA GLY A 62 -1.35 -6.59 -12.03
C GLY A 62 -1.63 -6.60 -10.53
N GLN A 63 -0.60 -6.57 -9.71
CA GLN A 63 -0.69 -6.62 -8.25
C GLN A 63 -0.51 -5.23 -7.64
N PRO A 64 -1.56 -4.66 -7.02
CA PRO A 64 -1.43 -3.40 -6.30
C PRO A 64 -0.44 -3.52 -5.15
N MET A 65 0.41 -2.53 -5.02
CA MET A 65 1.39 -2.43 -3.95
C MET A 65 1.30 -1.08 -3.27
N HIS A 66 1.69 -1.05 -2.00
CA HIS A 66 1.79 0.17 -1.22
C HIS A 66 3.10 0.21 -0.46
N ALA A 67 3.57 1.41 -0.16
CA ALA A 67 4.77 1.63 0.65
C ALA A 67 4.46 2.58 1.80
N PHE A 68 4.82 2.15 3.01
CA PHE A 68 4.72 2.98 4.22
C PHE A 68 6.12 3.42 4.66
N ASP A 69 6.21 4.60 5.24
CA ASP A 69 7.37 5.00 6.02
C ASP A 69 7.26 4.33 7.41
N LEU A 70 8.23 3.50 7.76
CA LEU A 70 8.16 2.71 9.00
C LEU A 70 8.09 3.58 10.26
N ARG A 71 8.69 4.78 10.28
CA ARG A 71 8.66 5.67 11.46
C ARG A 71 7.24 6.14 11.81
N TYR A 72 6.30 6.11 10.86
CA TYR A 72 4.91 6.50 11.08
C TYR A 72 3.97 5.33 11.37
N ILE A 73 4.52 4.11 11.46
CA ILE A 73 3.78 2.91 11.88
C ILE A 73 4.01 2.72 13.37
N GLU A 74 3.05 3.16 14.18
CA GLU A 74 3.16 3.15 15.65
C GLU A 74 3.46 1.75 16.18
N GLU A 75 4.51 1.66 17.01
CA GLU A 75 5.02 0.44 17.63
C GLU A 75 5.45 -0.65 16.62
N GLY A 76 5.62 -0.31 15.32
CA GLY A 76 5.97 -1.30 14.32
C GLY A 76 4.92 -2.38 14.13
N LYS A 77 3.65 -2.09 14.40
CA LYS A 77 2.55 -3.05 14.30
C LYS A 77 1.69 -2.76 13.09
N ILE A 78 1.39 -3.80 12.33
CA ILE A 78 0.39 -3.75 11.26
C ILE A 78 -0.74 -4.71 11.59
N ARG A 79 -1.96 -4.19 11.59
CA ARG A 79 -3.18 -4.95 11.84
C ARG A 79 -4.13 -4.77 10.67
N VAL A 80 -4.45 -5.85 10.01
CA VAL A 80 -5.47 -5.87 8.97
C VAL A 80 -6.78 -6.20 9.65
N ARG A 81 -7.61 -5.18 9.87
CA ARG A 81 -8.82 -5.26 10.67
C ARG A 81 -9.96 -4.46 10.07
N LEU A 82 -11.16 -4.73 10.52
CA LEU A 82 -12.28 -3.84 10.25
C LEU A 82 -12.11 -2.55 11.07
N ALA A 83 -12.52 -1.44 10.50
CA ALA A 83 -12.56 -0.17 11.20
C ALA A 83 -13.62 -0.21 12.32
N LYS A 84 -13.50 0.69 13.26
CA LYS A 84 -14.55 0.95 14.27
C LYS A 84 -15.47 2.03 13.71
N ASP A 85 -16.78 1.93 14.00
CA ASP A 85 -17.71 2.96 13.55
C ASP A 85 -17.31 4.33 14.08
N GLY A 86 -17.23 5.30 13.17
CA GLY A 86 -16.81 6.66 13.49
C GLY A 86 -15.29 6.88 13.52
N GLU A 87 -14.51 5.85 13.33
CA GLU A 87 -13.05 5.97 13.18
C GLU A 87 -12.72 6.78 11.92
N THR A 88 -11.68 7.63 11.97
CA THR A 88 -11.35 8.54 10.87
C THR A 88 -9.96 8.30 10.33
N ILE A 89 -9.75 8.65 9.07
CA ILE A 89 -8.45 8.65 8.40
C ILE A 89 -8.40 9.80 7.39
N THR A 90 -7.25 10.47 7.29
CA THR A 90 -6.99 11.38 6.18
C THR A 90 -6.26 10.60 5.10
N THR A 91 -6.83 10.51 3.91
CA THR A 91 -6.25 9.75 2.79
C THR A 91 -5.26 10.60 1.99
N LEU A 92 -4.50 9.97 1.08
CA LEU A 92 -3.44 10.61 0.28
C LEU A 92 -3.92 11.80 -0.56
N ASP A 93 -5.21 11.86 -0.85
CA ASP A 93 -5.85 12.99 -1.54
C ASP A 93 -6.18 14.17 -0.62
N GLY A 94 -5.79 14.11 0.65
CA GLY A 94 -6.03 15.16 1.64
C GLY A 94 -7.44 15.22 2.19
N VAL A 95 -8.28 14.23 1.90
CA VAL A 95 -9.67 14.19 2.35
C VAL A 95 -9.79 13.43 3.67
N ASP A 96 -10.46 14.04 4.65
CA ASP A 96 -10.81 13.37 5.90
C ASP A 96 -12.02 12.46 5.67
N ARG A 97 -11.86 11.19 6.03
CA ARG A 97 -12.89 10.18 5.79
C ARG A 97 -13.32 9.53 7.08
N THR A 98 -14.62 9.38 7.25
CA THR A 98 -15.23 8.65 8.37
C THR A 98 -15.47 7.21 7.93
N LEU A 99 -14.99 6.28 8.73
CA LEU A 99 -15.06 4.85 8.44
C LEU A 99 -16.22 4.19 9.17
N THR A 100 -16.65 3.05 8.65
CA THR A 100 -17.66 2.19 9.27
C THR A 100 -17.08 0.82 9.60
N SER A 101 -17.74 0.07 10.46
CA SER A 101 -17.32 -1.27 10.88
C SER A 101 -17.37 -2.31 9.76
N LYS A 102 -17.86 -1.95 8.57
CA LYS A 102 -17.88 -2.83 7.38
C LYS A 102 -16.65 -2.65 6.49
N GLN A 103 -15.81 -1.67 6.78
CA GLN A 103 -14.68 -1.30 5.95
C GLN A 103 -13.38 -1.84 6.53
N LEU A 104 -12.60 -2.53 5.68
CA LEU A 104 -11.32 -3.08 6.07
C LEU A 104 -10.25 -1.99 5.99
N VAL A 105 -9.42 -1.91 7.03
CA VAL A 105 -8.31 -0.97 7.10
C VAL A 105 -7.00 -1.70 7.42
N ILE A 106 -5.91 -1.05 7.03
CA ILE A 106 -4.59 -1.36 7.56
C ILE A 106 -4.36 -0.37 8.70
N ALA A 107 -4.13 -0.89 9.89
CA ALA A 107 -3.93 -0.08 11.09
C ALA A 107 -2.57 -0.36 11.73
N ASP A 108 -2.03 0.64 12.39
CA ASP A 108 -0.91 0.44 13.31
C ASP A 108 -1.43 0.10 14.73
N ALA A 109 -0.62 0.32 15.77
CA ALA A 109 -1.05 0.03 17.14
C ALA A 109 -2.16 0.95 17.65
N LYS A 110 -2.38 2.12 16.99
CA LYS A 110 -3.26 3.17 17.52
C LYS A 110 -4.37 3.60 16.54
N LYS A 111 -4.11 3.57 15.23
CA LYS A 111 -5.00 4.20 14.24
C LYS A 111 -4.91 3.52 12.89
N PRO A 112 -5.92 3.72 12.02
CA PRO A 112 -5.80 3.33 10.61
C PRO A 112 -4.71 4.14 9.90
N VAL A 113 -3.93 3.47 9.05
CA VAL A 113 -2.89 4.08 8.21
C VAL A 113 -3.20 3.94 6.72
N ALA A 114 -4.15 3.11 6.36
CA ALA A 114 -4.63 2.96 4.98
C ALA A 114 -6.04 2.36 4.97
N ILE A 115 -6.79 2.66 3.90
CA ILE A 115 -8.01 1.93 3.56
C ILE A 115 -7.59 0.76 2.68
N ALA A 116 -7.77 -0.46 3.18
CA ALA A 116 -7.22 -1.66 2.55
C ALA A 116 -7.68 -1.83 1.10
N GLY A 117 -6.72 -1.91 0.19
CA GLY A 117 -6.96 -2.10 -1.23
C GLY A 117 -7.52 -0.89 -1.97
N VAL A 118 -7.69 0.25 -1.31
CA VAL A 118 -8.27 1.46 -1.90
C VAL A 118 -7.24 2.59 -1.94
N MET A 119 -6.85 3.13 -0.80
CA MET A 119 -5.93 4.27 -0.75
C MET A 119 -5.17 4.32 0.58
N GLY A 120 -3.91 4.73 0.50
CA GLY A 120 -3.08 4.96 1.69
C GLY A 120 -3.47 6.22 2.46
N GLY A 121 -2.99 6.31 3.70
CA GLY A 121 -3.14 7.50 4.54
C GLY A 121 -2.08 8.56 4.23
N GLU A 122 -2.44 9.82 4.41
CA GLU A 122 -1.55 10.95 4.14
C GLU A 122 -0.33 10.96 5.07
N TYR A 123 -0.50 10.57 6.31
CA TYR A 123 0.53 10.70 7.34
C TYR A 123 1.42 9.47 7.53
N SER A 124 1.24 8.44 6.73
CA SER A 124 2.06 7.22 6.77
C SER A 124 2.84 6.98 5.49
N GLY A 125 2.74 7.89 4.53
CA GLY A 125 3.34 7.76 3.21
C GLY A 125 4.82 8.14 3.16
N ILE A 126 5.40 7.95 1.99
CA ILE A 126 6.81 8.21 1.71
C ILE A 126 7.05 9.72 1.61
N MET A 127 8.03 10.19 2.36
CA MET A 127 8.49 11.59 2.38
C MET A 127 9.90 11.68 1.79
N ASP A 128 10.37 12.91 1.53
CA ASP A 128 11.70 13.13 0.95
C ASP A 128 12.83 12.63 1.86
N ASP A 129 12.60 12.61 3.16
CA ASP A 129 13.58 12.19 4.18
C ASP A 129 13.36 10.74 4.67
N THR A 130 12.48 9.99 4.04
CA THR A 130 12.22 8.59 4.38
C THR A 130 13.47 7.73 4.19
N THR A 131 13.84 6.94 5.20
CA THR A 131 15.01 6.06 5.16
C THR A 131 14.71 4.58 5.32
N THR A 132 13.58 4.24 5.94
CA THR A 132 13.14 2.85 6.10
C THR A 132 11.67 2.75 5.70
N ILE A 133 11.38 1.81 4.81
CA ILE A 133 10.04 1.62 4.27
C ILE A 133 9.54 0.20 4.51
N VAL A 134 8.22 0.06 4.45
CA VAL A 134 7.55 -1.23 4.40
C VAL A 134 6.79 -1.31 3.09
N PHE A 135 7.17 -2.26 2.22
CA PHE A 135 6.36 -2.61 1.07
C PHE A 135 5.25 -3.56 1.48
N GLU A 136 4.06 -3.30 0.98
CA GLU A 136 2.88 -4.13 1.15
C GLU A 136 2.48 -4.75 -0.18
N SER A 137 2.24 -6.06 -0.18
CA SER A 137 1.64 -6.78 -1.30
C SER A 137 0.64 -7.78 -0.73
N ALA A 138 -0.65 -7.54 -0.98
CA ALA A 138 -1.72 -8.27 -0.32
C ALA A 138 -2.85 -8.62 -1.29
N CYS A 139 -3.64 -9.61 -0.91
CA CYS A 139 -4.85 -10.00 -1.62
C CYS A 139 -6.07 -9.77 -0.72
N PHE A 140 -6.80 -8.70 -1.00
CA PHE A 140 -8.02 -8.35 -0.28
C PHE A 140 -9.26 -8.88 -1.02
N ASN A 141 -10.33 -9.15 -0.28
CA ASN A 141 -11.59 -9.58 -0.86
C ASN A 141 -12.17 -8.50 -1.79
N GLY A 142 -12.40 -8.85 -3.06
CA GLY A 142 -12.82 -7.90 -4.08
C GLY A 142 -14.19 -7.28 -3.81
N ALA A 143 -15.15 -8.04 -3.27
CA ALA A 143 -16.47 -7.52 -2.93
C ALA A 143 -16.39 -6.51 -1.79
N SER A 144 -15.57 -6.79 -0.77
CA SER A 144 -15.33 -5.87 0.35
C SER A 144 -14.69 -4.56 -0.14
N VAL A 145 -13.68 -4.63 -0.99
CA VAL A 145 -13.01 -3.46 -1.56
C VAL A 145 -13.99 -2.63 -2.39
N ARG A 146 -14.82 -3.27 -3.20
CA ARG A 146 -15.84 -2.58 -4.01
C ARG A 146 -16.82 -1.80 -3.15
N VAL A 147 -17.35 -2.41 -2.09
CA VAL A 147 -18.29 -1.76 -1.18
C VAL A 147 -17.64 -0.58 -0.48
N THR A 148 -16.42 -0.76 0.03
CA THR A 148 -15.66 0.30 0.69
C THR A 148 -15.41 1.48 -0.25
N ALA A 149 -14.94 1.22 -1.47
CA ALA A 149 -14.67 2.26 -2.46
C ALA A 149 -15.95 3.03 -2.81
N ARG A 150 -17.06 2.32 -3.00
CA ARG A 150 -18.36 2.94 -3.27
C ARG A 150 -18.82 3.82 -2.10
N ASP A 151 -18.76 3.32 -0.88
CA ASP A 151 -19.22 4.02 0.31
C ASP A 151 -18.38 5.26 0.62
N GLN A 152 -17.08 5.22 0.28
CA GLN A 152 -16.19 6.38 0.39
C GLN A 152 -16.23 7.30 -0.83
N GLY A 153 -16.99 6.95 -1.86
CA GLY A 153 -17.10 7.76 -3.07
C GLY A 153 -15.82 7.85 -3.87
N MET A 154 -14.97 6.82 -3.83
CA MET A 154 -13.68 6.82 -4.50
C MET A 154 -13.46 5.51 -5.26
N ARG A 155 -12.80 5.63 -6.40
CA ARG A 155 -12.33 4.50 -7.19
C ARG A 155 -10.89 4.76 -7.59
N THR A 156 -10.00 3.82 -7.25
CA THR A 156 -8.57 3.91 -7.56
C THR A 156 -8.16 2.77 -8.48
N ASP A 157 -6.96 2.87 -9.06
CA ASP A 157 -6.39 1.77 -9.84
C ASP A 157 -6.25 0.51 -8.99
N ALA A 158 -5.85 0.66 -7.73
CA ALA A 158 -5.74 -0.45 -6.79
C ALA A 158 -7.12 -1.08 -6.51
N SER A 159 -8.13 -0.28 -6.18
CA SER A 159 -9.47 -0.81 -5.89
C SER A 159 -10.07 -1.52 -7.09
N SER A 160 -9.89 -0.98 -8.29
CA SER A 160 -10.37 -1.60 -9.53
C SER A 160 -9.77 -2.99 -9.75
N ARG A 161 -8.49 -3.16 -9.42
CA ARG A 161 -7.82 -4.46 -9.56
C ARG A 161 -8.28 -5.47 -8.51
N HIS A 162 -8.40 -5.04 -7.26
CA HIS A 162 -8.91 -5.90 -6.18
C HIS A 162 -10.36 -6.34 -6.45
N GLU A 163 -11.21 -5.45 -6.94
CA GLU A 163 -12.61 -5.75 -7.29
C GLU A 163 -12.73 -6.88 -8.31
N LYS A 164 -11.80 -6.96 -9.26
CA LYS A 164 -11.78 -8.00 -10.29
C LYS A 164 -11.25 -9.34 -9.80
N GLY A 165 -10.70 -9.38 -8.61
CA GLY A 165 -10.04 -10.55 -8.05
C GLY A 165 -8.57 -10.64 -8.46
N LEU A 166 -7.72 -10.94 -7.48
CA LEU A 166 -6.28 -11.09 -7.68
C LEU A 166 -5.88 -12.52 -7.31
N ASP A 167 -4.82 -13.01 -7.97
CA ASP A 167 -4.23 -14.30 -7.63
C ASP A 167 -3.36 -14.16 -6.37
N PRO A 168 -3.69 -14.84 -5.26
CA PRO A 168 -2.88 -14.80 -4.04
C PRO A 168 -1.42 -15.23 -4.26
N ASN A 169 -1.17 -16.11 -5.24
CA ASN A 169 0.18 -16.57 -5.57
C ASN A 169 1.05 -15.48 -6.19
N ASN A 170 0.48 -14.37 -6.62
CA ASN A 170 1.21 -13.27 -7.25
C ASN A 170 1.74 -12.25 -6.24
N CYS A 171 1.31 -12.30 -4.97
CA CYS A 171 1.70 -11.33 -3.97
C CYS A 171 3.21 -11.32 -3.69
N LEU A 172 3.80 -12.49 -3.46
CA LEU A 172 5.24 -12.61 -3.18
C LEU A 172 6.12 -12.28 -4.39
N PRO A 173 5.84 -12.79 -5.61
CA PRO A 173 6.60 -12.39 -6.80
C PRO A 173 6.60 -10.88 -7.04
N ALA A 174 5.47 -10.21 -6.84
CA ALA A 174 5.38 -8.75 -6.95
C ALA A 174 6.24 -8.05 -5.90
N LEU A 175 6.21 -8.52 -4.66
CA LEU A 175 7.02 -7.98 -3.57
C LEU A 175 8.52 -8.13 -3.86
N GLU A 176 8.95 -9.29 -4.36
CA GLU A 176 10.34 -9.55 -4.76
C GLU A 176 10.76 -8.63 -5.91
N ARG A 177 9.88 -8.43 -6.90
CA ARG A 177 10.15 -7.53 -8.02
C ARG A 177 10.35 -6.09 -7.54
N ALA A 178 9.55 -5.62 -6.57
CA ALA A 178 9.72 -4.30 -5.99
C ALA A 178 11.09 -4.15 -5.32
N CYS A 179 11.55 -5.15 -4.58
CA CYS A 179 12.87 -5.15 -3.95
C CYS A 179 14.00 -5.19 -4.98
N GLU A 180 13.84 -5.96 -6.05
CA GLU A 180 14.78 -5.99 -7.17
C GLU A 180 14.91 -4.61 -7.83
N LEU A 181 13.79 -3.91 -8.03
CA LEU A 181 13.80 -2.55 -8.57
C LEU A 181 14.47 -1.55 -7.64
N VAL A 182 14.30 -1.70 -6.32
CA VAL A 182 15.04 -0.86 -5.35
C VAL A 182 16.55 -0.99 -5.55
N GLU A 183 17.05 -2.20 -5.71
CA GLU A 183 18.47 -2.44 -6.00
C GLU A 183 18.88 -1.87 -7.36
N LEU A 184 18.08 -2.13 -8.38
CA LEU A 184 18.36 -1.65 -9.75
C LEU A 184 18.43 -0.13 -9.84
N LEU A 185 17.57 0.57 -9.09
CA LEU A 185 17.54 2.04 -9.07
C LEU A 185 18.49 2.65 -8.05
N ASP A 186 19.25 1.85 -7.33
CA ASP A 186 20.11 2.31 -6.21
C ASP A 186 19.31 3.16 -5.20
N ALA A 187 18.12 2.70 -4.86
CA ALA A 187 17.20 3.40 -3.97
C ALA A 187 17.27 2.93 -2.52
N GLY A 188 18.05 1.88 -2.27
CA GLY A 188 18.20 1.34 -0.92
C GLY A 188 18.91 0.00 -0.87
#